data_6eb84509456c160aa5509c80be3a286e
#
_entry.id   6eb84509456c160aa5509c80be3a286e
#
_cell.length_a   1.000
_cell.length_b   1.000
_cell.length_c   1.000
_cell.angle_alpha   90.00
_cell.angle_beta   90.00
_cell.angle_gamma   90.00
#
_symmetry.space_group_name_H-M   'P 1'
#
loop_
_entity.id
_entity.type
_entity.pdbx_description
1 polymer ?
#
loop_
_entity_poly.entity_id
_entity_poly.type
_entity_poly.pdbx_seq_one_letter_code
_entity_poly.pdbx_strand_id
1 'polypeptide(L)'
;MTRRELLALTPATMLVGCASEPVKKTVVAPPEPVTGLHALYQCYQHARQWSPELKVLRLLSIDLAEVKAQPGKAAGWQAIFASESLGKRRAYTFSVFDASLSMRKGVFPEPPSALASDDVGFLIAAVQKDTDFAMDLALKHGADYAKKNPTMPISYTLEMGRKVMDPMWRVIWGESANSSVFSVMVDASTGQYAGTLN
;
A
#
# COMPACT_ATOMS: atom_id res chain seq x y z
N MET A 1 -56.11 -40.05 67.92
CA MET A 1 -55.57 -38.67 68.07
C MET A 1 -54.24 -38.65 67.36
N THR A 2 -54.23 -38.14 66.16
CA THR A 2 -53.10 -38.15 65.18
C THR A 2 -52.53 -36.76 64.98
N ARG A 3 -51.25 -36.64 65.38
CA ARG A 3 -50.46 -35.40 65.09
C ARG A 3 -49.95 -35.46 63.67
N ARG A 4 -50.29 -34.47 62.87
CA ARG A 4 -49.69 -34.24 61.57
C ARG A 4 -48.50 -33.29 61.72
N GLU A 5 -47.29 -33.76 61.35
CA GLU A 5 -46.12 -32.91 61.22
C GLU A 5 -46.10 -32.32 59.80
N LEU A 6 -46.04 -30.99 59.75
CA LEU A 6 -45.81 -30.27 58.50
C LEU A 6 -44.31 -30.17 58.24
N LEU A 7 -43.81 -30.81 57.20
CA LEU A 7 -42.49 -30.61 56.68
C LEU A 7 -42.49 -29.33 55.83
N ALA A 8 -41.77 -28.31 56.26
CA ALA A 8 -41.51 -27.09 55.53
C ALA A 8 -40.37 -27.35 54.51
N LEU A 9 -40.67 -27.31 53.22
CA LEU A 9 -39.68 -27.32 52.14
C LEU A 9 -39.19 -25.88 51.91
N THR A 10 -37.90 -25.64 52.16
CA THR A 10 -37.21 -24.38 51.80
C THR A 10 -36.69 -24.52 50.36
N PRO A 11 -36.97 -23.58 49.41
CA PRO A 11 -36.34 -23.62 48.10
C PRO A 11 -34.94 -22.99 48.18
N ALA A 12 -33.94 -23.77 47.81
CA ALA A 12 -32.58 -23.28 47.61
C ALA A 12 -32.50 -22.50 46.30
N THR A 13 -32.34 -21.19 46.38
CA THR A 13 -32.09 -20.29 45.23
C THR A 13 -30.63 -20.45 44.82
N MET A 14 -30.36 -21.14 43.71
CA MET A 14 -29.04 -21.15 43.09
C MET A 14 -28.82 -19.83 42.35
N LEU A 15 -27.97 -18.97 42.86
CA LEU A 15 -27.38 -17.81 42.16
C LEU A 15 -26.35 -18.32 41.15
N VAL A 16 -26.75 -18.40 39.88
CA VAL A 16 -25.80 -18.58 38.76
C VAL A 16 -25.07 -17.29 38.57
N GLY A 17 -23.86 -17.19 39.12
CA GLY A 17 -22.93 -16.11 38.86
C GLY A 17 -22.43 -16.19 37.41
N CYS A 18 -22.86 -15.29 36.53
CA CYS A 18 -22.21 -15.06 35.23
C CYS A 18 -20.81 -14.49 35.48
N ALA A 19 -19.81 -15.34 35.51
CA ALA A 19 -18.42 -14.93 35.43
C ALA A 19 -18.17 -14.42 34.01
N SER A 20 -18.10 -13.11 33.83
CA SER A 20 -17.65 -12.47 32.60
C SER A 20 -16.16 -12.82 32.44
N GLU A 21 -15.83 -13.68 31.48
CA GLU A 21 -14.43 -13.92 31.10
C GLU A 21 -13.80 -12.61 30.66
N PRO A 22 -12.58 -12.29 31.13
CA PRO A 22 -11.88 -11.08 30.68
C PRO A 22 -11.60 -11.22 29.17
N VAL A 23 -12.20 -10.31 28.37
CA VAL A 23 -11.92 -10.19 26.94
C VAL A 23 -10.41 -9.98 26.80
N LYS A 24 -9.70 -11.02 26.34
CA LYS A 24 -8.29 -10.92 25.97
C LYS A 24 -8.18 -9.82 24.90
N LYS A 25 -7.62 -8.67 25.25
CA LYS A 25 -7.23 -7.65 24.29
C LYS A 25 -6.23 -8.28 23.34
N THR A 26 -6.68 -8.62 22.15
CA THR A 26 -5.81 -9.04 21.06
C THR A 26 -4.87 -7.87 20.80
N VAL A 27 -3.60 -8.01 21.13
CA VAL A 27 -2.56 -7.05 20.77
C VAL A 27 -2.47 -7.10 19.25
N VAL A 28 -3.09 -6.16 18.56
CA VAL A 28 -2.97 -6.02 17.11
C VAL A 28 -1.53 -5.60 16.84
N ALA A 29 -0.78 -6.43 16.11
CA ALA A 29 0.57 -6.07 15.70
C ALA A 29 0.53 -4.74 14.91
N PRO A 30 1.53 -3.86 15.09
CA PRO A 30 1.60 -2.61 14.33
C PRO A 30 1.59 -2.95 12.82
N PRO A 31 0.94 -2.11 12.00
CA PRO A 31 0.85 -2.34 10.57
C PRO A 31 2.26 -2.29 9.95
N GLU A 32 2.58 -3.30 9.13
CA GLU A 32 3.86 -3.35 8.42
C GLU A 32 3.71 -2.77 7.01
N PRO A 33 4.63 -1.89 6.56
CA PRO A 33 4.63 -1.37 5.20
C PRO A 33 4.97 -2.48 4.20
N VAL A 34 4.50 -2.32 2.96
CA VAL A 34 4.69 -3.29 1.88
C VAL A 34 5.45 -2.69 0.71
N THR A 35 6.01 -3.54 -0.13
CA THR A 35 6.68 -3.15 -1.37
C THR A 35 5.70 -2.66 -2.43
N GLY A 36 6.20 -1.93 -3.42
CA GLY A 36 5.38 -1.38 -4.49
C GLY A 36 4.73 -2.44 -5.36
N LEU A 37 5.45 -3.52 -5.68
CA LEU A 37 4.91 -4.59 -6.50
C LEU A 37 3.80 -5.35 -5.77
N HIS A 38 3.95 -5.58 -4.46
CA HIS A 38 2.88 -6.15 -3.65
C HIS A 38 1.60 -5.30 -3.73
N ALA A 39 1.71 -4.00 -3.48
CA ALA A 39 0.57 -3.09 -3.53
C ALA A 39 -0.04 -2.98 -4.93
N LEU A 40 0.80 -2.96 -5.97
CA LEU A 40 0.36 -2.93 -7.36
C LEU A 40 -0.50 -4.15 -7.71
N TYR A 41 -0.08 -5.35 -7.29
CA TYR A 41 -0.86 -6.57 -7.50
C TYR A 41 -2.18 -6.57 -6.74
N GLN A 42 -2.21 -6.06 -5.50
CA GLN A 42 -3.46 -5.89 -4.75
C GLN A 42 -4.43 -4.97 -5.49
N CYS A 43 -3.96 -3.80 -5.94
CA CYS A 43 -4.78 -2.88 -6.73
C CYS A 43 -5.22 -3.49 -8.06
N TYR A 44 -4.34 -4.22 -8.77
CA TYR A 44 -4.64 -4.85 -10.05
C TYR A 44 -5.74 -5.92 -9.93
N GLN A 45 -5.72 -6.73 -8.89
CA GLN A 45 -6.76 -7.73 -8.62
C GLN A 45 -8.15 -7.08 -8.52
N HIS A 46 -8.24 -5.94 -7.83
CA HIS A 46 -9.49 -5.17 -7.73
C HIS A 46 -9.85 -4.47 -9.05
N ALA A 47 -8.85 -3.93 -9.75
CA ALA A 47 -9.06 -3.21 -11.01
C ALA A 47 -9.59 -4.12 -12.13
N ARG A 48 -9.25 -5.42 -12.14
CA ARG A 48 -9.76 -6.40 -13.10
C ARG A 48 -11.28 -6.58 -13.07
N GLN A 49 -11.94 -6.21 -11.97
CA GLN A 49 -13.41 -6.19 -11.89
C GLN A 49 -14.01 -5.02 -12.68
N TRP A 50 -13.24 -3.95 -12.88
CA TRP A 50 -13.66 -2.78 -13.66
C TRP A 50 -13.40 -2.96 -15.16
N SER A 51 -12.25 -3.52 -15.53
CA SER A 51 -11.91 -3.85 -16.93
C SER A 51 -10.99 -5.08 -16.98
N PRO A 52 -11.19 -6.00 -17.96
CA PRO A 52 -10.34 -7.18 -18.10
C PRO A 52 -8.98 -6.86 -18.74
N GLU A 53 -8.90 -5.77 -19.53
CA GLU A 53 -7.69 -5.31 -20.20
C GLU A 53 -7.20 -4.02 -19.51
N LEU A 54 -6.09 -4.14 -18.83
CA LEU A 54 -5.55 -3.04 -18.03
C LEU A 54 -4.08 -2.80 -18.38
N LYS A 55 -3.75 -1.52 -18.51
CA LYS A 55 -2.36 -1.04 -18.49
C LYS A 55 -2.12 -0.23 -17.22
N VAL A 56 -0.98 -0.42 -16.61
CA VAL A 56 -0.52 0.42 -15.49
C VAL A 56 -0.03 1.73 -16.07
N LEU A 57 -0.57 2.85 -15.62
CA LEU A 57 -0.07 4.17 -15.96
C LEU A 57 0.97 4.63 -14.96
N ARG A 58 0.67 4.43 -13.68
CA ARG A 58 1.51 4.91 -12.60
C ARG A 58 1.24 4.16 -11.30
N LEU A 59 2.27 4.01 -10.47
CA LEU A 59 2.17 3.67 -9.05
C LEU A 59 2.94 4.72 -8.24
N LEU A 60 2.36 5.17 -7.14
CA LEU A 60 2.92 6.18 -6.25
C LEU A 60 2.90 5.66 -4.82
N SER A 61 3.98 5.83 -4.07
CA SER A 61 3.95 5.63 -2.62
C SER A 61 3.25 6.80 -1.92
N ILE A 62 2.54 6.48 -0.83
CA ILE A 62 1.92 7.47 0.06
C ILE A 62 2.59 7.30 1.42
N ASP A 63 3.22 8.36 1.91
CA ASP A 63 3.77 8.37 3.25
C ASP A 63 2.66 8.53 4.27
N LEU A 64 2.68 7.67 5.28
CA LEU A 64 1.73 7.68 6.41
C LEU A 64 2.55 7.71 7.68
N ALA A 65 2.55 8.84 8.36
CA ALA A 65 3.40 9.14 9.52
C ALA A 65 3.26 8.13 10.67
N GLU A 66 2.12 7.43 10.75
CA GLU A 66 1.81 6.45 11.79
C GLU A 66 2.57 5.13 11.61
N VAL A 67 3.14 4.88 10.44
CA VAL A 67 3.89 3.66 10.14
C VAL A 67 5.35 3.98 9.93
N LYS A 68 6.21 3.30 10.67
CA LYS A 68 7.65 3.49 10.54
C LYS A 68 8.11 3.16 9.12
N ALA A 69 8.75 4.13 8.48
CA ALA A 69 9.35 3.96 7.16
C ALA A 69 10.36 2.79 7.15
N GLN A 70 10.32 2.00 6.08
CA GLN A 70 11.27 0.92 5.80
C GLN A 70 11.80 1.08 4.37
N PRO A 71 13.08 0.81 4.11
CA PRO A 71 13.64 0.90 2.77
C PRO A 71 12.86 0.05 1.76
N GLY A 72 12.49 0.63 0.63
CA GLY A 72 11.74 -0.06 -0.43
C GLY A 72 10.26 -0.31 -0.13
N LYS A 73 9.72 0.17 1.01
CA LYS A 73 8.34 -0.11 1.42
C LYS A 73 7.61 1.17 1.81
N ALA A 74 6.28 1.16 1.61
CA ALA A 74 5.39 2.22 2.09
C ALA A 74 4.11 1.62 2.68
N ALA A 75 3.46 2.38 3.56
CA ALA A 75 2.22 1.98 4.19
C ALA A 75 0.99 2.22 3.31
N GLY A 76 1.10 3.18 2.39
CA GLY A 76 0.07 3.51 1.41
C GLY A 76 0.63 3.54 -0.01
N TRP A 77 -0.22 3.22 -0.99
CA TRP A 77 0.10 3.25 -2.41
C TRP A 77 -1.12 3.67 -3.22
N GLN A 78 -0.88 4.39 -4.32
CA GLN A 78 -1.92 4.67 -5.31
C GLN A 78 -1.48 4.14 -6.66
N ALA A 79 -2.26 3.23 -7.24
CA ALA A 79 -2.08 2.71 -8.58
C ALA A 79 -3.11 3.31 -9.54
N ILE A 80 -2.66 3.77 -10.71
CA ILE A 80 -3.54 4.29 -11.76
C ILE A 80 -3.48 3.32 -12.94
N PHE A 81 -4.65 2.84 -13.35
CA PHE A 81 -4.80 1.93 -14.49
C PHE A 81 -5.58 2.60 -15.61
N ALA A 82 -5.21 2.29 -16.85
CA ALA A 82 -5.95 2.63 -18.06
C ALA A 82 -6.72 1.42 -18.58
N SER A 83 -7.90 1.68 -19.11
CA SER A 83 -8.65 0.78 -20.00
C SER A 83 -8.85 1.50 -21.33
N GLU A 84 -8.20 1.00 -22.38
CA GLU A 84 -8.27 1.59 -23.70
C GLU A 84 -9.67 1.38 -24.33
N SER A 85 -10.28 0.22 -24.10
CA SER A 85 -11.62 -0.08 -24.60
C SER A 85 -12.70 0.84 -23.99
N LEU A 86 -12.52 1.26 -22.74
CA LEU A 86 -13.42 2.19 -22.07
C LEU A 86 -13.04 3.66 -22.33
N GLY A 87 -11.86 3.96 -22.88
CA GLY A 87 -11.33 5.31 -23.02
C GLY A 87 -11.16 6.02 -21.66
N LYS A 88 -10.88 5.27 -20.59
CA LYS A 88 -10.86 5.77 -19.21
C LYS A 88 -9.65 5.30 -18.44
N ARG A 89 -9.30 6.08 -17.42
CA ARG A 89 -8.36 5.69 -16.36
C ARG A 89 -9.04 5.72 -15.01
N ARG A 90 -8.53 4.94 -14.07
CA ARG A 90 -9.06 4.86 -12.71
C ARG A 90 -7.93 4.63 -11.71
N ALA A 91 -7.94 5.41 -10.64
CA ALA A 91 -7.03 5.24 -9.52
C ALA A 91 -7.60 4.27 -8.48
N TYR A 92 -6.69 3.54 -7.81
CA TYR A 92 -6.96 2.65 -6.70
C TYR A 92 -5.95 2.94 -5.61
N THR A 93 -6.44 3.26 -4.43
CA THR A 93 -5.61 3.51 -3.26
C THR A 93 -5.57 2.28 -2.37
N PHE A 94 -4.37 1.83 -2.02
CA PHE A 94 -4.11 0.73 -1.09
C PHE A 94 -3.51 1.28 0.20
N SER A 95 -3.98 0.78 1.35
CA SER A 95 -3.37 1.08 2.66
C SER A 95 -3.27 -0.19 3.52
N VAL A 96 -2.21 -0.30 4.31
CA VAL A 96 -2.01 -1.41 5.27
C VAL A 96 -2.82 -1.23 6.54
N PHE A 97 -3.38 -0.04 6.80
CA PHE A 97 -4.18 0.27 7.99
C PHE A 97 -5.17 1.41 7.74
N ASP A 98 -6.04 1.66 8.71
CA ASP A 98 -7.00 2.77 8.68
C ASP A 98 -6.31 4.06 9.11
N ALA A 99 -5.79 4.84 8.15
CA ALA A 99 -5.08 6.09 8.42
C ALA A 99 -6.03 7.29 8.60
N SER A 100 -7.17 7.30 7.89
CA SER A 100 -8.16 8.37 7.97
C SER A 100 -9.53 7.88 7.47
N LEU A 101 -10.56 8.74 7.53
CA LEU A 101 -11.88 8.45 6.96
C LEU A 101 -11.84 8.19 5.44
N SER A 102 -10.89 8.81 4.74
CA SER A 102 -10.69 8.68 3.29
C SER A 102 -9.68 7.59 2.92
N MET A 103 -8.89 7.08 3.88
CA MET A 103 -7.87 6.07 3.64
C MET A 103 -8.01 4.94 4.67
N ARG A 104 -8.75 3.92 4.30
CA ARG A 104 -8.98 2.71 5.11
C ARG A 104 -8.05 1.59 4.67
N LYS A 105 -7.86 0.60 5.54
CA LYS A 105 -7.13 -0.63 5.22
C LYS A 105 -7.77 -1.36 4.04
N GLY A 106 -6.94 -1.76 3.08
CA GLY A 106 -7.38 -2.47 1.87
C GLY A 106 -7.26 -1.61 0.61
N VAL A 107 -8.00 -1.99 -0.44
CA VAL A 107 -7.99 -1.32 -1.74
C VAL A 107 -9.30 -0.61 -1.99
N PHE A 108 -9.25 0.67 -2.35
CA PHE A 108 -10.40 1.51 -2.64
C PHE A 108 -10.26 2.18 -4.00
N PRO A 109 -11.26 2.03 -4.87
CA PRO A 109 -11.28 2.68 -6.16
C PRO A 109 -11.75 4.14 -6.06
N GLU A 110 -11.16 5.01 -6.86
CA GLU A 110 -11.66 6.35 -7.12
C GLU A 110 -12.64 6.36 -8.31
N PRO A 111 -13.43 7.41 -8.50
CA PRO A 111 -14.23 7.56 -9.71
C PRO A 111 -13.35 7.55 -10.97
N PRO A 112 -13.78 6.87 -12.06
CA PRO A 112 -13.00 6.86 -13.29
C PRO A 112 -13.04 8.25 -13.97
N SER A 113 -11.93 8.61 -14.63
CA SER A 113 -11.79 9.83 -15.45
C SER A 113 -11.45 9.46 -16.89
N ALA A 114 -11.49 10.46 -17.80
CA ALA A 114 -11.11 10.25 -19.19
C ALA A 114 -9.61 9.89 -19.28
N LEU A 115 -9.27 9.00 -20.21
CA LEU A 115 -7.89 8.71 -20.57
C LEU A 115 -7.32 9.92 -21.32
N ALA A 116 -6.14 10.39 -20.92
CA ALA A 116 -5.45 11.48 -21.61
C ALA A 116 -4.67 10.93 -22.82
N SER A 117 -4.45 11.76 -23.83
CA SER A 117 -3.73 11.36 -25.04
C SER A 117 -2.25 11.06 -24.83
N ASP A 118 -1.67 11.57 -23.74
CA ASP A 118 -0.29 11.35 -23.32
C ASP A 118 -0.15 10.27 -22.22
N ASP A 119 -1.26 9.63 -21.82
CA ASP A 119 -1.24 8.49 -20.90
C ASP A 119 -0.63 7.26 -21.59
N VAL A 120 0.62 6.98 -21.33
CA VAL A 120 1.33 5.79 -21.84
C VAL A 120 1.40 4.73 -20.75
N GLY A 121 0.72 3.62 -20.96
CA GLY A 121 0.67 2.53 -19.99
C GLY A 121 1.51 1.33 -20.40
N PHE A 122 1.83 0.48 -19.43
CA PHE A 122 2.55 -0.78 -19.58
C PHE A 122 1.79 -1.95 -18.95
N LEU A 123 2.12 -3.16 -19.38
CA LEU A 123 1.56 -4.37 -18.78
C LEU A 123 2.20 -4.60 -17.40
N ILE A 124 1.41 -5.01 -16.42
CA ILE A 124 1.94 -5.31 -15.08
C ILE A 124 3.04 -6.37 -15.12
N ALA A 125 2.96 -7.32 -16.05
CA ALA A 125 3.95 -8.37 -16.26
C ALA A 125 5.34 -7.84 -16.68
N ALA A 126 5.45 -6.60 -17.17
CA ALA A 126 6.74 -5.99 -17.49
C ALA A 126 7.52 -5.59 -16.23
N VAL A 127 6.87 -5.49 -15.05
CA VAL A 127 7.53 -5.15 -13.79
C VAL A 127 8.09 -6.42 -13.14
N GLN A 128 9.40 -6.61 -13.26
CA GLN A 128 10.13 -7.78 -12.76
C GLN A 128 10.92 -7.48 -11.47
N LYS A 129 11.22 -6.21 -11.21
CA LYS A 129 11.97 -5.74 -10.04
C LYS A 129 11.09 -4.91 -9.15
N ASP A 130 11.15 -5.17 -7.85
CA ASP A 130 10.34 -4.48 -6.85
C ASP A 130 11.06 -3.27 -6.24
N THR A 131 10.38 -2.50 -5.42
CA THR A 131 10.91 -1.28 -4.80
C THR A 131 12.04 -1.52 -3.82
N ASP A 132 12.12 -2.67 -3.16
CA ASP A 132 13.26 -3.03 -2.30
C ASP A 132 14.54 -3.15 -3.12
N PHE A 133 14.49 -3.86 -4.26
CA PHE A 133 15.59 -3.93 -5.21
C PHE A 133 15.97 -2.54 -5.76
N ALA A 134 14.97 -1.74 -6.14
CA ALA A 134 15.19 -0.38 -6.64
C ALA A 134 15.85 0.50 -5.58
N MET A 135 15.44 0.38 -4.32
CA MET A 135 16.03 1.11 -3.19
C MET A 135 17.47 0.71 -2.93
N ASP A 136 17.78 -0.59 -2.95
CA ASP A 136 19.14 -1.08 -2.76
C ASP A 136 20.09 -0.55 -3.84
N LEU A 137 19.62 -0.53 -5.11
CA LEU A 137 20.38 0.03 -6.20
C LEU A 137 20.53 1.56 -6.08
N ALA A 138 19.46 2.25 -5.69
CA ALA A 138 19.46 3.68 -5.48
C ALA A 138 20.45 4.11 -4.37
N LEU A 139 20.56 3.33 -3.29
CA LEU A 139 21.54 3.57 -2.23
C LEU A 139 22.98 3.39 -2.72
N LYS A 140 23.24 2.48 -3.67
CA LYS A 140 24.58 2.33 -4.27
C LYS A 140 24.98 3.53 -5.11
N HIS A 141 24.05 4.09 -5.89
CA HIS A 141 24.32 5.22 -6.78
C HIS A 141 24.12 6.60 -6.12
N GLY A 142 23.34 6.67 -5.06
CA GLY A 142 23.05 7.89 -4.29
C GLY A 142 23.63 7.91 -2.88
N ALA A 143 24.64 7.07 -2.58
CA ALA A 143 25.18 6.90 -1.23
C ALA A 143 25.63 8.22 -0.58
N ASP A 144 26.32 9.08 -1.32
CA ASP A 144 26.79 10.36 -0.81
C ASP A 144 25.66 11.33 -0.50
N TYR A 145 24.60 11.32 -1.33
CA TYR A 145 23.42 12.13 -1.09
C TYR A 145 22.66 11.65 0.13
N ALA A 146 22.39 10.34 0.23
CA ALA A 146 21.72 9.72 1.36
C ALA A 146 22.44 9.99 2.69
N LYS A 147 23.79 9.93 2.67
CA LYS A 147 24.64 10.19 3.83
C LYS A 147 24.57 11.65 4.32
N LYS A 148 24.46 12.60 3.38
CA LYS A 148 24.31 14.03 3.68
C LYS A 148 22.90 14.40 4.13
N ASN A 149 21.89 13.59 3.79
CA ASN A 149 20.47 13.87 4.03
C ASN A 149 19.75 12.68 4.71
N PRO A 150 20.21 12.23 5.90
CA PRO A 150 19.74 10.99 6.51
C PRO A 150 18.27 11.02 6.98
N THR A 151 17.70 12.21 7.14
CA THR A 151 16.32 12.42 7.61
C THR A 151 15.33 12.75 6.49
N MET A 152 15.83 12.83 5.25
CA MET A 152 14.97 13.17 4.11
C MET A 152 14.01 12.01 3.84
N PRO A 153 12.70 12.27 3.69
CA PRO A 153 11.74 11.24 3.33
C PRO A 153 12.07 10.63 1.96
N ILE A 154 11.76 9.35 1.81
CA ILE A 154 11.96 8.66 0.54
C ILE A 154 10.60 8.23 0.00
N SER A 155 10.31 8.62 -1.22
CA SER A 155 9.11 8.22 -1.94
C SER A 155 9.46 7.45 -3.23
N TYR A 156 8.48 6.70 -3.72
CA TYR A 156 8.66 5.81 -4.88
C TYR A 156 7.61 6.11 -5.93
N THR A 157 8.03 6.14 -7.18
CA THR A 157 7.10 6.14 -8.31
C THR A 157 7.49 5.07 -9.32
N LEU A 158 6.49 4.49 -9.97
CA LEU A 158 6.64 3.61 -11.12
C LEU A 158 5.82 4.20 -12.25
N GLU A 159 6.45 4.49 -13.37
CA GLU A 159 5.78 5.02 -14.56
C GLU A 159 6.58 4.63 -15.82
N MET A 160 5.97 4.84 -16.99
CA MET A 160 6.68 4.63 -18.26
C MET A 160 7.84 5.61 -18.39
N GLY A 161 9.02 5.11 -18.71
CA GLY A 161 10.20 5.93 -18.96
C GLY A 161 10.03 6.79 -20.22
N ARG A 162 10.44 8.07 -20.13
CA ARG A 162 10.28 9.02 -21.26
C ARG A 162 11.21 8.75 -22.43
N LYS A 163 12.39 8.20 -22.17
CA LYS A 163 13.43 7.96 -23.19
C LYS A 163 13.46 6.51 -23.67
N VAL A 164 13.16 5.60 -22.77
CA VAL A 164 13.09 4.16 -23.02
C VAL A 164 11.68 3.76 -22.66
N MET A 165 10.98 3.11 -23.58
CA MET A 165 9.56 2.73 -23.40
C MET A 165 9.43 1.48 -22.51
N ASP A 166 10.10 1.53 -21.35
CA ASP A 166 10.08 0.51 -20.31
C ASP A 166 9.59 1.10 -18.98
N PRO A 167 8.95 0.31 -18.10
CA PRO A 167 8.55 0.78 -16.79
C PRO A 167 9.78 1.10 -15.94
N MET A 168 9.76 2.26 -15.31
CA MET A 168 10.89 2.80 -14.52
C MET A 168 10.47 3.06 -13.10
N TRP A 169 11.19 2.48 -12.15
CA TRP A 169 11.18 2.94 -10.77
C TRP A 169 11.97 4.23 -10.64
N ARG A 170 11.39 5.20 -9.98
CA ARG A 170 12.07 6.40 -9.50
C ARG A 170 12.08 6.38 -7.98
N VAL A 171 13.25 6.24 -7.38
CA VAL A 171 13.48 6.38 -5.94
C VAL A 171 13.83 7.84 -5.69
N ILE A 172 13.04 8.52 -4.89
CA ILE A 172 13.04 9.96 -4.72
C ILE A 172 13.40 10.30 -3.29
N TRP A 173 14.45 11.10 -3.10
CA TRP A 173 14.69 11.78 -1.83
C TRP A 173 13.86 13.05 -1.82
N GLY A 174 12.74 13.01 -1.12
CA GLY A 174 11.70 14.03 -1.08
C GLY A 174 10.31 13.40 -0.93
N GLU A 175 9.32 14.22 -0.61
CA GLU A 175 7.93 13.77 -0.39
C GLU A 175 7.23 13.35 -1.69
N SER A 176 7.66 13.89 -2.82
CA SER A 176 7.05 13.63 -4.12
C SER A 176 8.00 13.86 -5.30
N ALA A 177 7.62 13.41 -6.48
CA ALA A 177 8.36 13.66 -7.71
C ALA A 177 8.50 15.15 -8.04
N ASN A 178 7.54 15.98 -7.65
CA ASN A 178 7.54 17.43 -7.92
C ASN A 178 8.41 18.23 -6.93
N SER A 179 8.57 17.72 -5.71
CA SER A 179 9.43 18.32 -4.66
C SER A 179 10.81 17.65 -4.57
N SER A 180 11.14 16.79 -5.51
CA SER A 180 12.39 16.03 -5.55
C SER A 180 13.59 16.93 -5.77
N VAL A 181 14.58 16.83 -4.88
CA VAL A 181 15.90 17.44 -5.05
C VAL A 181 16.88 16.44 -5.65
N PHE A 182 16.68 15.16 -5.42
CA PHE A 182 17.53 14.08 -5.93
C PHE A 182 16.69 12.82 -6.13
N SER A 183 16.89 12.13 -7.23
CA SER A 183 16.28 10.82 -7.45
C SER A 183 17.13 9.92 -8.33
N VAL A 184 16.93 8.62 -8.14
CA VAL A 184 17.59 7.56 -8.92
C VAL A 184 16.54 6.81 -9.71
N MET A 185 16.83 6.60 -11.01
CA MET A 185 16.00 5.85 -11.93
C MET A 185 16.52 4.43 -12.08
N VAL A 186 15.63 3.44 -11.98
CA VAL A 186 15.91 2.02 -12.13
C VAL A 186 14.90 1.40 -13.09
N ASP A 187 15.39 0.71 -14.10
CA ASP A 187 14.54 -0.05 -15.01
C ASP A 187 13.84 -1.18 -14.24
N ALA A 188 12.51 -1.14 -14.20
CA ALA A 188 11.70 -2.08 -13.43
C ALA A 188 11.61 -3.48 -14.10
N SER A 189 11.96 -3.59 -15.36
CA SER A 189 11.98 -4.86 -16.09
C SER A 189 13.32 -5.60 -15.90
N THR A 190 14.43 -4.88 -16.11
CA THR A 190 15.78 -5.47 -16.10
C THR A 190 16.51 -5.31 -14.76
N GLY A 191 16.17 -4.28 -13.99
CA GLY A 191 16.89 -3.88 -12.79
C GLY A 191 18.13 -3.05 -13.06
N GLN A 192 18.31 -2.53 -14.28
CA GLN A 192 19.45 -1.71 -14.61
C GLN A 192 19.33 -0.28 -14.06
N TYR A 193 20.45 0.29 -13.64
CA TYR A 193 20.52 1.71 -13.31
C TYR A 193 20.34 2.56 -14.57
N ALA A 194 19.38 3.48 -14.56
CA ALA A 194 19.01 4.32 -15.70
C ALA A 194 19.43 5.79 -15.55
N GLY A 195 19.99 6.17 -14.41
CA GLY A 195 20.51 7.52 -14.17
C GLY A 195 20.03 8.16 -12.88
N THR A 196 20.54 9.36 -12.61
CA THR A 196 20.10 10.26 -11.52
C THR A 196 19.46 11.51 -12.10
N LEU A 197 18.52 12.09 -11.35
CA LEU A 197 17.95 13.41 -11.61
C LEU A 197 18.22 14.28 -10.38
N ASN A 198 18.73 15.48 -10.61
CA ASN A 198 19.04 16.53 -9.62
C ASN A 198 18.13 17.72 -9.85
#